data_3d2196a1468c2f7ba2863a569a67a121
#
_entry.id   3d2196a1468c2f7ba2863a569a67a121
#
_cell.length_a   1.000
_cell.length_b   1.000
_cell.length_c   1.000
_cell.angle_alpha   90.00
_cell.angle_beta   90.00
_cell.angle_gamma   90.00
#
_symmetry.space_group_name_H-M   'P 1'
#
loop_
_entity.id
_entity.type
_entity.pdbx_description
1 polymer ?
#
loop_
_entity_poly.entity_id
_entity_poly.type
_entity_poly.pdbx_seq_one_letter_code
_entity_poly.pdbx_strand_id
1 'polypeptide(L)'
;MNIVVCVKQTADTAATVTVEDGKISWGDTPMILNPWDEYAVEEALRIKEKHGGKVTVLSLGPESAKEALKPALAMGCDEGILVSDPAFASADSLVVSKIIAAAIQKIEDVDMVCFGRASVDSDTGMTGSQVGRRLGWPTLNLVAEITALDPQGKSISVERMLEEGRQQVRASLPAVVSVVKEINEPRYPSFMGIRKASKAEIPVWSKDDIGLEEVPQSAVEWPQVFAPPKIEMVVEMIEGDTPEQKAVKLADRLLEEKVI
;
A
#
# COMPACT_ATOMS: atom_id res chain seq x y z
N MET A 1 19.85 0.64 10.26
CA MET A 1 18.80 1.57 9.74
C MET A 1 17.48 1.26 10.39
N ASN A 2 16.75 2.27 10.81
CA ASN A 2 15.41 2.12 11.38
C ASN A 2 14.37 2.42 10.30
N ILE A 3 13.63 1.41 9.91
CA ILE A 3 12.69 1.48 8.80
C ILE A 3 11.27 1.25 9.34
N VAL A 4 10.36 2.15 8.99
CA VAL A 4 8.93 1.97 9.27
C VAL A 4 8.25 1.53 7.98
N VAL A 5 7.52 0.42 8.01
CA VAL A 5 6.71 -0.02 6.87
C VAL A 5 5.24 0.22 7.21
N CYS A 6 4.60 1.09 6.46
CA CYS A 6 3.17 1.34 6.60
C CYS A 6 2.38 0.32 5.78
N VAL A 7 1.49 -0.40 6.45
CA VAL A 7 0.66 -1.45 5.83
C VAL A 7 -0.81 -1.20 6.11
N LYS A 8 -1.67 -1.73 5.24
CA LYS A 8 -3.12 -1.61 5.37
C LYS A 8 -3.77 -2.99 5.43
N GLN A 9 -4.82 -3.10 6.23
CA GLN A 9 -5.76 -4.22 6.15
C GLN A 9 -6.74 -3.96 5.00
N THR A 10 -6.90 -4.91 4.09
CA THR A 10 -7.86 -4.87 2.99
C THR A 10 -8.64 -6.17 2.92
N ALA A 11 -9.78 -6.17 2.25
CA ALA A 11 -10.42 -7.44 1.89
C ALA A 11 -9.55 -8.17 0.87
N ASP A 12 -9.61 -9.50 0.88
CA ASP A 12 -8.97 -10.33 -0.15
C ASP A 12 -9.46 -9.91 -1.54
N THR A 13 -8.56 -9.89 -2.52
CA THR A 13 -8.87 -9.50 -3.90
C THR A 13 -9.88 -10.42 -4.59
N ALA A 14 -10.10 -11.62 -4.07
CA ALA A 14 -11.15 -12.54 -4.52
C ALA A 14 -12.55 -12.17 -3.98
N ALA A 15 -12.67 -11.13 -3.15
CA ALA A 15 -13.95 -10.71 -2.57
C ALA A 15 -14.96 -10.29 -3.64
N THR A 16 -16.18 -10.74 -3.48
CA THR A 16 -17.32 -10.18 -4.22
C THR A 16 -17.82 -8.95 -3.44
N VAL A 17 -17.63 -7.78 -4.04
CA VAL A 17 -18.09 -6.53 -3.45
C VAL A 17 -19.56 -6.32 -3.73
N THR A 18 -20.35 -6.10 -2.69
CA THR A 18 -21.77 -5.72 -2.80
C THR A 18 -22.01 -4.35 -2.16
N VAL A 19 -23.12 -3.73 -2.51
CA VAL A 19 -23.57 -2.50 -1.84
C VAL A 19 -24.95 -2.76 -1.27
N GLU A 20 -25.06 -2.68 0.04
CA GLU A 20 -26.27 -2.90 0.82
C GLU A 20 -26.55 -1.64 1.65
N ASP A 21 -27.74 -1.06 1.50
CA ASP A 21 -28.14 0.17 2.20
C ASP A 21 -27.12 1.32 2.07
N GLY A 22 -26.52 1.47 0.89
CA GLY A 22 -25.52 2.51 0.61
C GLY A 22 -24.17 2.28 1.28
N LYS A 23 -23.91 1.06 1.77
CA LYS A 23 -22.62 0.66 2.37
C LYS A 23 -21.96 -0.45 1.57
N ILE A 24 -20.66 -0.38 1.45
CA ILE A 24 -19.86 -1.45 0.83
C ILE A 24 -19.85 -2.64 1.80
N SER A 25 -20.12 -3.83 1.27
CA SER A 25 -20.02 -5.11 1.97
C SER A 25 -19.05 -6.03 1.23
N TRP A 26 -18.17 -6.66 2.00
CA TRP A 26 -17.19 -7.65 1.54
C TRP A 26 -17.66 -9.09 1.87
N GLY A 27 -18.89 -9.23 2.42
CA GLY A 27 -19.41 -10.50 2.93
C GLY A 27 -18.50 -11.10 4.00
N ASP A 28 -18.33 -12.43 3.97
CA ASP A 28 -17.46 -13.18 4.88
C ASP A 28 -16.01 -13.30 4.35
N THR A 29 -15.61 -12.43 3.43
CA THR A 29 -14.26 -12.48 2.84
C THR A 29 -13.21 -12.17 3.91
N PRO A 30 -12.13 -12.95 3.98
CA PRO A 30 -11.04 -12.67 4.91
C PRO A 30 -10.43 -11.29 4.68
N MET A 31 -10.12 -10.62 5.77
CA MET A 31 -9.32 -9.40 5.74
C MET A 31 -7.84 -9.78 5.79
N ILE A 32 -7.06 -9.27 4.86
CA ILE A 32 -5.65 -9.62 4.67
C ILE A 32 -4.74 -8.39 4.76
N LEU A 33 -3.45 -8.61 4.83
CA LEU A 33 -2.43 -7.61 4.54
C LEU A 33 -2.57 -7.21 3.07
N ASN A 34 -2.60 -5.90 2.78
CA ASN A 34 -2.65 -5.40 1.42
C ASN A 34 -1.50 -6.00 0.57
N PRO A 35 -1.79 -6.67 -0.55
CA PRO A 35 -0.76 -7.35 -1.35
C PRO A 35 0.38 -6.44 -1.82
N TRP A 36 0.12 -5.17 -2.11
CA TRP A 36 1.17 -4.21 -2.49
C TRP A 36 2.13 -3.89 -1.34
N ASP A 37 1.67 -3.99 -0.09
CA ASP A 37 2.50 -3.68 1.08
C ASP A 37 3.48 -4.82 1.40
N GLU A 38 3.22 -6.05 0.94
CA GLU A 38 4.15 -7.18 1.10
C GLU A 38 5.50 -6.90 0.42
N TYR A 39 5.50 -6.23 -0.74
CA TYR A 39 6.73 -5.81 -1.42
C TYR A 39 7.51 -4.77 -0.61
N ALA A 40 6.82 -3.86 0.07
CA ALA A 40 7.46 -2.87 0.95
C ALA A 40 8.04 -3.53 2.20
N VAL A 41 7.35 -4.52 2.77
CA VAL A 41 7.84 -5.33 3.89
C VAL A 41 9.10 -6.07 3.49
N GLU A 42 9.08 -6.76 2.35
CA GLU A 42 10.23 -7.52 1.85
C GLU A 42 11.44 -6.61 1.62
N GLU A 43 11.24 -5.45 0.98
CA GLU A 43 12.35 -4.55 0.70
C GLU A 43 12.97 -4.00 2.00
N ALA A 44 12.15 -3.62 2.97
CA ALA A 44 12.63 -3.20 4.29
C ALA A 44 13.44 -4.28 4.99
N LEU A 45 13.02 -5.56 4.89
CA LEU A 45 13.75 -6.69 5.46
C LEU A 45 15.09 -6.92 4.76
N ARG A 46 15.15 -6.81 3.43
CA ARG A 46 16.40 -6.91 2.65
C ARG A 46 17.39 -5.79 3.02
N ILE A 47 16.89 -4.57 3.19
CA ILE A 47 17.71 -3.45 3.64
C ILE A 47 18.26 -3.71 5.05
N LYS A 48 17.42 -4.17 5.98
CA LYS A 48 17.83 -4.54 7.34
C LYS A 48 18.88 -5.65 7.32
N GLU A 49 18.72 -6.68 6.52
CA GLU A 49 19.67 -7.79 6.38
C GLU A 49 21.04 -7.30 5.89
N LYS A 50 21.06 -6.34 5.00
CA LYS A 50 22.28 -5.79 4.40
C LYS A 50 22.98 -4.75 5.27
N HIS A 51 22.23 -3.89 5.95
CA HIS A 51 22.76 -2.72 6.64
C HIS A 51 22.58 -2.75 8.16
N GLY A 52 21.89 -3.77 8.68
CA GLY A 52 21.51 -3.84 10.09
C GLY A 52 20.37 -2.88 10.45
N GLY A 53 19.93 -2.95 11.69
CA GLY A 53 18.91 -2.07 12.25
C GLY A 53 17.59 -2.77 12.54
N LYS A 54 16.47 -2.06 12.41
CA LYS A 54 15.15 -2.49 12.86
C LYS A 54 14.08 -2.19 11.80
N VAL A 55 13.11 -3.08 11.65
CA VAL A 55 11.92 -2.88 10.84
C VAL A 55 10.68 -2.89 11.72
N THR A 56 9.99 -1.78 11.79
CA THR A 56 8.71 -1.61 12.48
C THR A 56 7.59 -1.57 11.47
N VAL A 57 6.61 -2.45 11.61
CA VAL A 57 5.41 -2.41 10.76
C VAL A 57 4.30 -1.62 11.46
N LEU A 58 3.74 -0.63 10.78
CA LEU A 58 2.71 0.30 11.27
C LEU A 58 1.42 0.13 10.45
N SER A 59 0.29 0.01 11.13
CA SER A 59 -1.02 0.06 10.47
C SER A 59 -1.93 1.09 11.14
N LEU A 60 -2.76 1.76 10.36
CA LEU A 60 -3.86 2.60 10.84
C LEU A 60 -5.18 1.92 10.47
N GLY A 61 -6.02 1.67 11.46
CA GLY A 61 -7.30 1.01 11.22
C GLY A 61 -8.05 0.63 12.50
N PRO A 62 -9.15 -0.12 12.37
CA PRO A 62 -9.85 -0.69 13.52
C PRO A 62 -8.97 -1.73 14.22
N GLU A 63 -9.36 -2.17 15.42
CA GLU A 63 -8.61 -3.17 16.19
C GLU A 63 -8.36 -4.48 15.42
N SER A 64 -9.27 -4.86 14.52
CA SER A 64 -9.10 -6.02 13.63
C SER A 64 -7.88 -5.92 12.70
N ALA A 65 -7.38 -4.70 12.45
CA ALA A 65 -6.19 -4.50 11.61
C ALA A 65 -4.90 -5.05 12.24
N LYS A 66 -4.90 -5.46 13.51
CA LYS A 66 -3.83 -6.26 14.12
C LYS A 66 -3.55 -7.54 13.33
N GLU A 67 -4.59 -8.13 12.75
CA GLU A 67 -4.44 -9.36 11.96
C GLU A 67 -3.62 -9.12 10.67
N ALA A 68 -3.66 -7.92 10.09
CA ALA A 68 -2.82 -7.57 8.93
C ALA A 68 -1.35 -7.32 9.29
N LEU A 69 -1.05 -7.03 10.55
CA LEU A 69 0.35 -6.87 11.01
C LEU A 69 1.05 -8.23 11.22
N LYS A 70 0.30 -9.28 11.55
CA LYS A 70 0.88 -10.61 11.84
C LYS A 70 1.64 -11.22 10.66
N PRO A 71 1.16 -11.17 9.39
CA PRO A 71 1.93 -11.63 8.25
C PRO A 71 3.28 -10.93 8.11
N ALA A 72 3.32 -9.61 8.25
CA ALA A 72 4.57 -8.84 8.19
C ALA A 72 5.55 -9.22 9.32
N LEU A 73 5.03 -9.41 10.54
CA LEU A 73 5.84 -9.93 11.67
C LEU A 73 6.34 -11.34 11.39
N ALA A 74 5.53 -12.19 10.77
CA ALA A 74 5.89 -13.55 10.42
C ALA A 74 6.96 -13.60 9.30
N MET A 75 6.98 -12.62 8.39
CA MET A 75 8.04 -12.44 7.40
C MET A 75 9.38 -12.04 8.03
N GLY A 76 9.38 -11.36 9.21
CA GLY A 76 10.61 -11.03 9.93
C GLY A 76 10.71 -9.60 10.44
N CYS A 77 9.66 -8.81 10.38
CA CYS A 77 9.61 -7.51 11.06
C CYS A 77 9.81 -7.68 12.57
N ASP A 78 10.45 -6.69 13.20
CA ASP A 78 10.84 -6.78 14.61
C ASP A 78 9.68 -6.50 15.55
N GLU A 79 8.86 -5.52 15.20
CA GLU A 79 7.69 -5.11 15.97
C GLU A 79 6.56 -4.61 15.07
N GLY A 80 5.33 -4.65 15.60
CA GLY A 80 4.14 -4.10 14.97
C GLY A 80 3.48 -3.06 15.86
N ILE A 81 2.94 -2.02 15.25
CA ILE A 81 2.20 -0.96 15.94
C ILE A 81 0.87 -0.76 15.22
N LEU A 82 -0.23 -0.80 15.96
CA LEU A 82 -1.54 -0.41 15.44
C LEU A 82 -1.88 0.99 15.94
N VAL A 83 -2.22 1.89 15.04
CA VAL A 83 -2.82 3.19 15.34
C VAL A 83 -4.32 3.04 15.20
N SER A 84 -5.05 3.17 16.28
CA SER A 84 -6.51 2.96 16.31
C SER A 84 -7.17 3.86 17.32
N ASP A 85 -8.18 4.60 16.86
CA ASP A 85 -9.03 5.44 17.71
C ASP A 85 -10.40 5.59 17.03
N PRO A 86 -11.52 5.55 17.75
CA PRO A 86 -12.84 5.81 17.17
C PRO A 86 -12.93 7.13 16.39
N ALA A 87 -12.16 8.14 16.79
CA ALA A 87 -12.11 9.44 16.12
C ALA A 87 -11.53 9.37 14.67
N PHE A 88 -10.89 8.25 14.28
CA PHE A 88 -10.31 8.07 12.96
C PHE A 88 -11.27 7.43 11.95
N ALA A 89 -12.46 7.02 12.36
CA ALA A 89 -13.39 6.21 11.57
C ALA A 89 -13.82 6.85 10.22
N SER A 90 -13.85 8.19 10.16
CA SER A 90 -14.25 8.93 8.96
C SER A 90 -13.08 9.65 8.27
N ALA A 91 -11.83 9.25 8.56
CA ALA A 91 -10.65 9.90 8.05
C ALA A 91 -10.50 9.71 6.53
N ASP A 92 -10.43 10.81 5.78
CA ASP A 92 -10.01 10.81 4.37
C ASP A 92 -8.49 10.65 4.25
N SER A 93 -7.96 10.58 3.03
CA SER A 93 -6.54 10.39 2.77
C SER A 93 -5.66 11.49 3.38
N LEU A 94 -6.15 12.73 3.46
CA LEU A 94 -5.41 13.84 4.08
C LEU A 94 -5.32 13.67 5.60
N VAL A 95 -6.41 13.30 6.23
CA VAL A 95 -6.46 13.03 7.68
C VAL A 95 -5.64 11.78 8.00
N VAL A 96 -5.79 10.70 7.25
CA VAL A 96 -4.97 9.48 7.35
C VAL A 96 -3.48 9.82 7.31
N SER A 97 -3.05 10.63 6.34
CA SER A 97 -1.63 11.01 6.24
C SER A 97 -1.13 11.83 7.43
N LYS A 98 -1.99 12.64 8.07
CA LYS A 98 -1.64 13.37 9.29
C LYS A 98 -1.47 12.45 10.47
N ILE A 99 -2.35 11.48 10.63
CA ILE A 99 -2.30 10.48 11.71
C ILE A 99 -1.03 9.62 11.56
N ILE A 100 -0.77 9.10 10.36
CA ILE A 100 0.43 8.28 10.08
C ILE A 100 1.70 9.09 10.33
N ALA A 101 1.78 10.34 9.87
CA ALA A 101 2.94 11.19 10.09
C ALA A 101 3.19 11.45 11.59
N ALA A 102 2.13 11.70 12.37
CA ALA A 102 2.23 11.86 13.82
C ALA A 102 2.73 10.57 14.51
N ALA A 103 2.22 9.41 14.09
CA ALA A 103 2.69 8.13 14.60
C ALA A 103 4.17 7.87 14.27
N ILE A 104 4.62 8.19 13.05
CA ILE A 104 6.02 8.06 12.65
C ILE A 104 6.91 8.97 13.46
N GLN A 105 6.49 10.22 13.74
CA GLN A 105 7.27 11.17 14.56
C GLN A 105 7.45 10.72 16.02
N LYS A 106 6.57 9.84 16.52
CA LYS A 106 6.72 9.22 17.84
C LYS A 106 7.76 8.10 17.85
N ILE A 107 8.08 7.51 16.71
CA ILE A 107 9.09 6.49 16.57
C ILE A 107 10.44 7.18 16.44
N GLU A 108 11.40 6.82 17.32
CA GLU A 108 12.71 7.44 17.34
C GLU A 108 13.60 6.97 16.18
N ASP A 109 14.46 7.87 15.70
CA ASP A 109 15.54 7.60 14.75
C ASP A 109 15.11 6.90 13.45
N VAL A 110 13.96 7.27 12.89
CA VAL A 110 13.48 6.70 11.62
C VAL A 110 14.31 7.23 10.45
N ASP A 111 14.97 6.32 9.73
CA ASP A 111 15.76 6.63 8.54
C ASP A 111 14.95 6.55 7.24
N MET A 112 13.92 5.70 7.20
CA MET A 112 13.10 5.48 6.02
C MET A 112 11.68 5.04 6.38
N VAL A 113 10.72 5.49 5.59
CA VAL A 113 9.34 4.99 5.64
C VAL A 113 9.01 4.34 4.31
N CYS A 114 8.53 3.10 4.34
CA CYS A 114 8.16 2.34 3.16
C CYS A 114 6.65 2.16 3.07
N PHE A 115 6.14 2.24 1.85
CA PHE A 115 4.74 1.97 1.48
C PHE A 115 4.71 1.05 0.26
N GLY A 116 3.67 0.25 0.12
CA GLY A 116 3.30 -0.29 -1.17
C GLY A 116 2.86 0.80 -2.15
N ARG A 117 2.69 0.45 -3.41
CA ARG A 117 2.23 1.38 -4.45
C ARG A 117 0.90 2.05 -4.10
N ALA A 118 -0.07 1.25 -3.65
CA ALA A 118 -1.42 1.67 -3.33
C ALA A 118 -2.12 0.59 -2.48
N SER A 119 -3.34 0.82 -2.03
CA SER A 119 -4.18 -0.25 -1.48
C SER A 119 -5.15 -0.78 -2.54
N VAL A 120 -5.36 -2.10 -2.57
CA VAL A 120 -6.23 -2.77 -3.59
C VAL A 120 -7.69 -2.36 -3.49
N ASP A 121 -8.13 -1.80 -2.37
CA ASP A 121 -9.52 -1.37 -2.13
C ASP A 121 -9.83 0.05 -2.61
N SER A 122 -8.83 0.91 -2.77
CA SER A 122 -9.06 2.31 -3.16
C SER A 122 -8.12 2.84 -4.25
N ASP A 123 -7.01 2.17 -4.49
CA ASP A 123 -5.98 2.43 -5.53
C ASP A 123 -5.56 3.91 -5.70
N THR A 124 -5.63 4.70 -4.63
CA THR A 124 -5.31 6.14 -4.72
C THR A 124 -3.81 6.42 -4.86
N GLY A 125 -2.94 5.59 -4.28
CA GLY A 125 -1.48 5.75 -4.30
C GLY A 125 -0.94 7.03 -3.65
N MET A 126 -1.77 7.78 -2.92
CA MET A 126 -1.44 9.14 -2.47
C MET A 126 -0.83 9.20 -1.06
N THR A 127 -1.10 8.20 -0.21
CA THR A 127 -0.78 8.25 1.23
C THR A 127 0.71 8.48 1.48
N GLY A 128 1.59 7.75 0.81
CA GLY A 128 3.03 7.90 0.97
C GLY A 128 3.52 9.31 0.65
N SER A 129 3.05 9.89 -0.46
CA SER A 129 3.40 11.28 -0.85
C SER A 129 2.90 12.30 0.17
N GLN A 130 1.68 12.15 0.65
CA GLN A 130 1.10 13.04 1.65
C GLN A 130 1.84 12.94 3.00
N VAL A 131 2.23 11.73 3.43
CA VAL A 131 3.03 11.52 4.63
C VAL A 131 4.41 12.17 4.47
N GLY A 132 5.11 11.95 3.37
CA GLY A 132 6.40 12.57 3.12
C GLY A 132 6.35 14.09 3.14
N ARG A 133 5.30 14.68 2.53
CA ARG A 133 5.08 16.13 2.60
C ARG A 133 4.89 16.64 4.02
N ARG A 134 4.19 15.89 4.87
CA ARG A 134 3.95 16.26 6.28
C ARG A 134 5.19 16.14 7.15
N LEU A 135 6.01 15.12 6.89
CA LEU A 135 7.30 14.93 7.57
C LEU A 135 8.38 15.91 7.08
N GLY A 136 8.17 16.57 5.92
CA GLY A 136 9.20 17.41 5.28
C GLY A 136 10.31 16.57 4.65
N TRP A 137 10.06 15.30 4.34
CA TRP A 137 11.03 14.37 3.80
C TRP A 137 10.89 14.20 2.29
N PRO A 138 12.00 13.93 1.57
CA PRO A 138 11.93 13.52 0.17
C PRO A 138 11.01 12.32 -0.02
N THR A 139 10.27 12.30 -1.12
CA THR A 139 9.35 11.21 -1.46
C THR A 139 9.74 10.59 -2.79
N LEU A 140 10.02 9.29 -2.78
CA LEU A 140 10.42 8.48 -3.91
C LEU A 140 9.30 7.48 -4.21
N ASN A 141 8.45 7.80 -5.17
CA ASN A 141 7.30 6.96 -5.51
C ASN A 141 7.59 6.05 -6.69
N LEU A 142 6.86 4.91 -6.75
CA LEU A 142 6.93 3.92 -7.82
C LEU A 142 8.35 3.35 -8.01
N VAL A 143 9.01 3.06 -6.89
CA VAL A 143 10.38 2.54 -6.91
C VAL A 143 10.39 1.08 -7.31
N ALA A 144 11.10 0.78 -8.41
CA ALA A 144 11.30 -0.56 -8.94
C ALA A 144 12.66 -1.15 -8.54
N GLU A 145 13.62 -0.30 -8.15
CA GLU A 145 14.93 -0.74 -7.69
C GLU A 145 15.58 0.33 -6.79
N ILE A 146 16.23 -0.11 -5.71
CA ILE A 146 17.15 0.74 -4.93
C ILE A 146 18.56 0.47 -5.45
N THR A 147 19.04 1.36 -6.31
CA THR A 147 20.34 1.21 -7.00
C THR A 147 21.54 1.49 -6.11
N ALA A 148 21.38 2.38 -5.12
CA ALA A 148 22.38 2.64 -4.09
C ALA A 148 21.73 3.13 -2.80
N LEU A 149 22.26 2.67 -1.67
CA LEU A 149 21.87 3.11 -0.33
C LEU A 149 23.10 3.28 0.52
N ASP A 150 23.33 4.50 0.99
CA ASP A 150 24.43 4.88 1.89
C ASP A 150 23.86 5.43 3.21
N PRO A 151 23.73 4.57 4.24
CA PRO A 151 23.21 5.00 5.54
C PRO A 151 24.11 6.03 6.24
N GLN A 152 25.44 5.97 6.06
CA GLN A 152 26.39 6.89 6.69
C GLN A 152 26.39 8.24 5.98
N GLY A 153 26.41 8.23 4.65
CA GLY A 153 26.29 9.45 3.83
C GLY A 153 24.85 9.97 3.71
N LYS A 154 23.91 9.32 4.39
CA LYS A 154 22.48 9.68 4.40
C LYS A 154 21.91 9.95 3.01
N SER A 155 22.14 9.01 2.07
CA SER A 155 21.62 9.13 0.71
C SER A 155 21.08 7.83 0.15
N ILE A 156 20.08 7.95 -0.72
CA ILE A 156 19.45 6.87 -1.45
C ILE A 156 19.33 7.23 -2.93
N SER A 157 19.64 6.27 -3.81
CA SER A 157 19.40 6.37 -5.25
C SER A 157 18.49 5.23 -5.67
N VAL A 158 17.49 5.56 -6.46
CA VAL A 158 16.44 4.60 -6.89
C VAL A 158 16.16 4.72 -8.37
N GLU A 159 15.65 3.64 -8.95
CA GLU A 159 15.01 3.63 -10.24
C GLU A 159 13.50 3.57 -10.06
N ARG A 160 12.79 4.54 -10.63
CA ARG A 160 11.34 4.64 -10.61
C ARG A 160 10.75 4.14 -11.92
N MET A 161 9.60 3.49 -11.85
CA MET A 161 8.84 3.07 -13.03
C MET A 161 7.74 4.08 -13.33
N LEU A 162 7.81 4.72 -14.49
CA LEU A 162 6.81 5.67 -15.00
C LEU A 162 6.22 5.11 -16.30
N GLU A 163 5.11 5.66 -16.77
CA GLU A 163 4.49 5.26 -18.03
C GLU A 163 5.44 5.44 -19.22
N GLU A 164 6.27 6.47 -19.22
CA GLU A 164 7.24 6.80 -20.27
C GLU A 164 8.56 6.00 -20.16
N GLY A 165 8.72 5.19 -19.11
CA GLY A 165 9.91 4.40 -18.88
C GLY A 165 10.46 4.51 -17.46
N ARG A 166 11.78 4.29 -17.30
CA ARG A 166 12.45 4.29 -16.01
C ARG A 166 13.22 5.57 -15.77
N GLN A 167 13.16 6.09 -14.55
CA GLN A 167 13.83 7.31 -14.13
C GLN A 167 14.72 7.06 -12.91
N GLN A 168 15.98 7.43 -12.99
CA GLN A 168 16.88 7.41 -11.83
C GLN A 168 16.76 8.71 -11.03
N VAL A 169 16.61 8.56 -9.71
CA VAL A 169 16.46 9.68 -8.77
C VAL A 169 17.34 9.44 -7.55
N ARG A 170 17.95 10.50 -7.05
CA ARG A 170 18.71 10.49 -5.80
C ARG A 170 18.09 11.46 -4.79
N ALA A 171 18.05 11.03 -3.53
CA ALA A 171 17.53 11.84 -2.43
C ALA A 171 18.39 11.67 -1.15
N SER A 172 18.20 12.58 -0.20
CA SER A 172 18.73 12.44 1.15
C SER A 172 17.82 11.57 2.01
N LEU A 173 18.39 10.93 3.04
CA LEU A 173 17.67 10.32 4.15
C LEU A 173 17.50 11.34 5.29
N PRO A 174 16.42 11.27 6.10
CA PRO A 174 15.34 10.32 5.97
C PRO A 174 14.46 10.57 4.74
N ALA A 175 13.83 9.49 4.20
CA ALA A 175 12.99 9.56 3.00
C ALA A 175 11.76 8.66 3.12
N VAL A 176 10.72 9.00 2.35
CA VAL A 176 9.56 8.14 2.16
C VAL A 176 9.66 7.47 0.78
N VAL A 177 9.46 6.17 0.75
CA VAL A 177 9.59 5.35 -0.46
C VAL A 177 8.30 4.57 -0.67
N SER A 178 7.70 4.62 -1.86
CA SER A 178 6.67 3.66 -2.25
C SER A 178 7.16 2.77 -3.36
N VAL A 179 6.94 1.46 -3.22
CA VAL A 179 7.52 0.46 -4.12
C VAL A 179 6.47 -0.15 -5.04
N VAL A 180 6.92 -0.58 -6.22
CA VAL A 180 6.13 -1.38 -7.16
C VAL A 180 6.53 -2.85 -7.06
N LYS A 181 5.74 -3.76 -7.67
CA LYS A 181 5.97 -5.21 -7.61
C LYS A 181 7.29 -5.66 -8.22
N GLU A 182 7.85 -4.87 -9.12
CA GLU A 182 9.11 -5.15 -9.81
C GLU A 182 10.34 -5.03 -8.90
N ILE A 183 10.19 -4.50 -7.68
CA ILE A 183 11.31 -4.29 -6.76
C ILE A 183 11.87 -5.58 -6.20
N ASN A 184 11.02 -6.55 -5.92
CA ASN A 184 11.41 -7.82 -5.32
C ASN A 184 10.31 -8.89 -5.47
N GLU A 185 10.54 -10.05 -4.88
CA GLU A 185 9.56 -11.10 -4.68
C GLU A 185 9.44 -11.34 -3.17
N PRO A 186 8.25 -11.10 -2.56
CA PRO A 186 8.06 -11.26 -1.13
C PRO A 186 8.30 -12.70 -0.67
N ARG A 187 9.03 -12.85 0.42
CA ARG A 187 9.29 -14.16 1.03
C ARG A 187 8.06 -14.74 1.69
N TYR A 188 7.92 -16.06 1.64
CA TYR A 188 6.94 -16.74 2.47
C TYR A 188 7.38 -16.75 3.93
N PRO A 189 6.44 -16.48 4.88
CA PRO A 189 6.72 -16.59 6.30
C PRO A 189 7.19 -18.00 6.68
N SER A 190 8.22 -18.10 7.51
CA SER A 190 8.64 -19.39 8.06
C SER A 190 7.66 -19.88 9.13
N PHE A 191 7.61 -21.19 9.37
CA PHE A 191 6.80 -21.75 10.46
C PHE A 191 7.14 -21.13 11.83
N MET A 192 8.42 -20.88 12.10
CA MET A 192 8.87 -20.22 13.32
C MET A 192 8.43 -18.75 13.36
N GLY A 193 8.47 -18.06 12.23
CA GLY A 193 7.96 -16.69 12.09
C GLY A 193 6.47 -16.59 12.40
N ILE A 194 5.65 -17.50 11.84
CA ILE A 194 4.21 -17.57 12.10
C ILE A 194 3.96 -17.78 13.61
N ARG A 195 4.67 -18.72 14.23
CA ARG A 195 4.55 -19.00 15.67
C ARG A 195 4.97 -17.81 16.54
N LYS A 196 6.00 -17.06 16.14
CA LYS A 196 6.44 -15.83 16.83
C LYS A 196 5.39 -14.74 16.68
N ALA A 197 4.90 -14.50 15.47
CA ALA A 197 3.91 -13.48 15.16
C ALA A 197 2.57 -13.72 15.89
N SER A 198 2.13 -14.97 16.03
CA SER A 198 0.90 -15.30 16.76
C SER A 198 0.92 -14.95 18.25
N LYS A 199 2.12 -14.78 18.83
CA LYS A 199 2.34 -14.42 20.23
C LYS A 199 2.83 -12.98 20.41
N ALA A 200 3.02 -12.25 19.31
CA ALA A 200 3.52 -10.90 19.37
C ALA A 200 2.50 -9.98 20.03
N GLU A 201 2.96 -9.19 20.99
CA GLU A 201 2.20 -8.09 21.55
C GLU A 201 2.28 -6.92 20.59
N ILE A 202 1.10 -6.45 20.12
CA ILE A 202 0.99 -5.33 19.20
C ILE A 202 0.38 -4.17 19.98
N PRO A 203 1.16 -3.15 20.36
CA PRO A 203 0.64 -1.97 21.02
C PRO A 203 -0.35 -1.24 20.12
N VAL A 204 -1.39 -0.69 20.77
CA VAL A 204 -2.39 0.15 20.12
C VAL A 204 -2.17 1.58 20.57
N TRP A 205 -1.97 2.47 19.61
CA TRP A 205 -1.82 3.89 19.87
C TRP A 205 -3.09 4.63 19.49
N SER A 206 -3.65 5.36 20.45
CA SER A 206 -4.77 6.29 20.29
C SER A 206 -4.31 7.63 19.71
N LYS A 207 -5.23 8.56 19.46
CA LYS A 207 -4.92 9.93 19.08
C LYS A 207 -4.03 10.64 20.11
N ASP A 208 -4.28 10.39 21.39
CA ASP A 208 -3.53 11.00 22.50
C ASP A 208 -2.10 10.44 22.55
N ASP A 209 -1.92 9.14 22.32
CA ASP A 209 -0.62 8.49 22.29
C ASP A 209 0.31 9.04 21.19
N ILE A 210 -0.24 9.49 20.07
CA ILE A 210 0.51 10.09 18.97
C ILE A 210 0.54 11.63 19.01
N GLY A 211 0.05 12.23 20.09
CA GLY A 211 0.08 13.68 20.33
C GLY A 211 -0.86 14.49 19.43
N LEU A 212 -1.96 13.90 18.95
CA LEU A 212 -2.99 14.61 18.22
C LEU A 212 -4.06 15.13 19.17
N GLU A 213 -4.02 16.40 19.50
CA GLU A 213 -5.06 17.06 20.32
C GLU A 213 -6.43 16.98 19.64
N GLU A 214 -6.48 17.28 18.32
CA GLU A 214 -7.68 17.21 17.51
C GLU A 214 -7.44 16.44 16.20
N VAL A 215 -8.40 15.60 15.85
CA VAL A 215 -8.45 14.94 14.54
C VAL A 215 -9.14 15.91 13.57
N PRO A 216 -8.48 16.31 12.47
CA PRO A 216 -9.12 17.18 11.49
C PRO A 216 -10.36 16.54 10.88
N GLN A 217 -11.32 17.37 10.53
CA GLN A 217 -12.46 16.92 9.75
C GLN A 217 -12.01 16.50 8.34
N SER A 218 -12.57 15.42 7.83
CA SER A 218 -12.36 15.02 6.43
C SER A 218 -12.90 16.10 5.48
N ALA A 219 -12.14 16.38 4.43
CA ALA A 219 -12.51 17.32 3.39
C ALA A 219 -13.32 16.66 2.26
N VAL A 220 -13.37 15.32 2.26
CA VAL A 220 -14.07 14.50 1.26
C VAL A 220 -15.26 13.81 1.90
N GLU A 221 -16.41 13.92 1.27
CA GLU A 221 -17.63 13.22 1.62
C GLU A 221 -18.07 12.31 0.47
N TRP A 222 -18.63 11.16 0.83
CA TRP A 222 -19.23 10.21 -0.11
C TRP A 222 -20.75 10.30 0.02
N PRO A 223 -21.41 11.18 -0.74
CA PRO A 223 -22.85 11.43 -0.56
C PRO A 223 -23.69 10.21 -0.94
N GLN A 224 -23.16 9.35 -1.83
CA GLN A 224 -23.83 8.14 -2.26
C GLN A 224 -22.81 7.07 -2.65
N VAL A 225 -23.08 5.84 -2.23
CA VAL A 225 -22.37 4.64 -2.66
C VAL A 225 -23.38 3.72 -3.34
N PHE A 226 -23.06 3.27 -4.54
CA PHE A 226 -23.93 2.38 -5.33
C PHE A 226 -23.08 1.37 -6.10
N ALA A 227 -23.68 0.20 -6.40
CA ALA A 227 -23.05 -0.78 -7.25
C ALA A 227 -22.98 -0.27 -8.70
N PRO A 228 -21.88 -0.51 -9.43
CA PRO A 228 -21.82 -0.17 -10.83
C PRO A 228 -22.93 -0.94 -11.60
N PRO A 229 -23.49 -0.37 -12.68
CA PRO A 229 -24.47 -1.08 -13.49
C PRO A 229 -23.85 -2.36 -14.05
N LYS A 230 -24.66 -3.42 -14.14
CA LYS A 230 -24.23 -4.63 -14.83
C LYS A 230 -24.01 -4.32 -16.31
N ILE A 231 -22.78 -4.53 -16.75
CA ILE A 231 -22.46 -4.45 -18.18
C ILE A 231 -22.73 -5.85 -18.75
N GLU A 232 -23.73 -5.95 -19.61
CA GLU A 232 -23.94 -7.15 -20.40
C GLU A 232 -22.91 -7.14 -21.54
N MET A 233 -21.88 -7.98 -21.40
CA MET A 233 -20.91 -8.16 -22.47
C MET A 233 -21.52 -9.04 -23.55
N VAL A 234 -21.72 -8.46 -24.73
CA VAL A 234 -22.10 -9.19 -25.93
C VAL A 234 -20.80 -9.56 -26.66
N VAL A 235 -20.53 -10.85 -26.77
CA VAL A 235 -19.38 -11.34 -27.53
C VAL A 235 -19.79 -11.45 -28.98
N GLU A 236 -19.18 -10.65 -29.85
CA GLU A 236 -19.32 -10.76 -31.30
C GLU A 236 -18.21 -11.66 -31.85
N MET A 237 -18.63 -12.77 -32.48
CA MET A 237 -17.70 -13.70 -33.11
C MET A 237 -17.41 -13.24 -34.55
N ILE A 238 -16.14 -12.93 -34.84
CA ILE A 238 -15.71 -12.54 -36.18
C ILE A 238 -15.54 -13.80 -37.04
N GLU A 239 -16.43 -14.00 -38.00
CA GLU A 239 -16.43 -15.13 -38.89
C GLU A 239 -15.64 -14.82 -40.19
N GLY A 240 -15.01 -15.86 -40.77
CA GLY A 240 -14.31 -15.81 -42.03
C GLY A 240 -13.71 -17.16 -42.37
N ASP A 241 -13.52 -17.43 -43.68
CA ASP A 241 -13.04 -18.71 -44.16
C ASP A 241 -11.50 -18.86 -43.94
N THR A 242 -10.79 -17.72 -43.84
CA THR A 242 -9.35 -17.71 -43.60
C THR A 242 -8.98 -16.75 -42.45
N PRO A 243 -7.83 -16.95 -41.78
CA PRO A 243 -7.33 -16.04 -40.77
C PRO A 243 -7.21 -14.60 -41.24
N GLU A 244 -6.78 -14.40 -42.51
CA GLU A 244 -6.63 -13.07 -43.11
C GLU A 244 -7.99 -12.36 -43.22
N GLN A 245 -9.03 -13.06 -43.68
CA GLN A 245 -10.37 -12.50 -43.76
C GLN A 245 -10.90 -12.11 -42.37
N LYS A 246 -10.67 -12.95 -41.33
CA LYS A 246 -11.04 -12.63 -39.95
C LYS A 246 -10.28 -11.41 -39.45
N ALA A 247 -9.00 -11.30 -39.74
CA ALA A 247 -8.18 -10.15 -39.32
C ALA A 247 -8.69 -8.83 -39.93
N VAL A 248 -9.01 -8.82 -41.22
CA VAL A 248 -9.55 -7.63 -41.90
C VAL A 248 -10.89 -7.23 -41.27
N LYS A 249 -11.82 -8.17 -41.15
CA LYS A 249 -13.13 -7.89 -40.54
C LYS A 249 -13.02 -7.40 -39.10
N LEU A 250 -12.10 -7.96 -38.31
CA LEU A 250 -11.84 -7.49 -36.95
C LEU A 250 -11.32 -6.05 -36.94
N ALA A 251 -10.37 -5.73 -37.81
CA ALA A 251 -9.84 -4.39 -37.94
C ALA A 251 -10.93 -3.38 -38.32
N ASP A 252 -11.75 -3.71 -39.32
CA ASP A 252 -12.87 -2.88 -39.76
C ASP A 252 -13.86 -2.66 -38.61
N ARG A 253 -14.19 -3.71 -37.85
CA ARG A 253 -15.11 -3.62 -36.70
C ARG A 253 -14.55 -2.75 -35.58
N LEU A 254 -13.26 -2.87 -35.26
CA LEU A 254 -12.59 -2.02 -34.26
C LEU A 254 -12.55 -0.54 -34.67
N LEU A 255 -12.39 -0.24 -35.97
CA LEU A 255 -12.46 1.12 -36.51
C LEU A 255 -13.89 1.68 -36.43
N GLU A 256 -14.91 0.87 -36.78
CA GLU A 256 -16.34 1.27 -36.66
C GLU A 256 -16.71 1.63 -35.23
N GLU A 257 -16.25 0.83 -34.24
CA GLU A 257 -16.50 1.05 -32.81
C GLU A 257 -15.57 2.13 -32.21
N LYS A 258 -14.66 2.69 -33.01
CA LYS A 258 -13.68 3.71 -32.57
C LYS A 258 -12.81 3.25 -31.39
N VAL A 259 -12.43 1.98 -31.38
CA VAL A 259 -11.54 1.40 -30.39
C VAL A 259 -10.09 1.68 -30.78
N ILE A 260 -9.82 1.75 -32.08
CA ILE A 260 -8.52 2.11 -32.68
C ILE A 260 -8.69 3.20 -33.73
#